data_ac84fbaf98f49e48d5635aba82120a02
#
_entry.id   ac84fbaf98f49e48d5635aba82120a02
#
_cell.length_a   1.000
_cell.length_b   1.000
_cell.length_c   1.000
_cell.angle_alpha   90.00
_cell.angle_beta   90.00
_cell.angle_gamma   90.00
#
_symmetry.space_group_name_H-M   'P 1'
#
loop_
_entity.id
_entity.type
_entity.pdbx_description
1 polymer ?
#
loop_
_entity_poly.entity_id
_entity_poly.type
_entity_poly.pdbx_seq_one_letter_code
_entity_poly.pdbx_strand_id
1 'polypeptide(L)'
;MIKGYCDDRFLKIKNIFSNQINNGYELGCSVAVEYKGKEVINLYGGYTDESKTNLWKKNTLVNVWSVTKAVTGVCIAKLISENKLDVNNKVSYYWPEYDC
;
A
#
# COMPACT_ATOMS: atom_id res chain seq x y z
N MET A 1 -1.41 20.59 -2.94
CA MET A 1 -1.99 20.36 -4.28
C MET A 1 -2.34 18.89 -4.38
N ILE A 2 -3.63 18.56 -4.31
CA ILE A 2 -4.14 17.19 -4.23
C ILE A 2 -4.88 16.88 -5.52
N LYS A 3 -4.71 15.68 -6.04
CA LYS A 3 -5.31 15.18 -7.28
C LYS A 3 -5.96 13.81 -7.03
N GLY A 4 -6.74 13.38 -8.00
CA GLY A 4 -7.39 12.07 -7.98
C GLY A 4 -8.89 12.15 -7.75
N TYR A 5 -9.48 11.00 -7.40
CA TYR A 5 -10.92 10.80 -7.24
C TYR A 5 -11.27 10.49 -5.78
N CYS A 6 -12.41 10.97 -5.33
CA CYS A 6 -13.01 10.60 -4.07
C CYS A 6 -14.53 10.66 -4.19
N ASP A 7 -15.18 9.55 -3.92
CA ASP A 7 -16.65 9.45 -3.84
C ASP A 7 -17.16 10.34 -2.71
N ASP A 8 -18.29 11.03 -2.92
CA ASP A 8 -18.85 12.01 -2.00
C ASP A 8 -19.10 11.47 -0.58
N ARG A 9 -19.39 10.19 -0.46
CA ARG A 9 -19.54 9.49 0.83
C ARG A 9 -18.27 9.54 1.69
N PHE A 10 -17.12 9.79 1.09
CA PHE A 10 -15.80 9.74 1.72
C PHE A 10 -15.10 11.11 1.77
N LEU A 11 -15.81 12.21 1.55
CA LEU A 11 -15.24 13.56 1.55
C LEU A 11 -14.49 13.91 2.85
N LYS A 12 -14.91 13.32 3.99
CA LYS A 12 -14.18 13.48 5.25
C LYS A 12 -12.75 12.96 5.17
N ILE A 13 -12.52 11.86 4.47
CA ILE A 13 -11.17 11.28 4.24
C ILE A 13 -10.37 12.22 3.35
N LYS A 14 -10.97 12.75 2.27
CA LYS A 14 -10.31 13.73 1.40
C LYS A 14 -9.88 14.98 2.17
N ASN A 15 -10.72 15.47 3.08
CA ASN A 15 -10.39 16.63 3.92
C ASN A 15 -9.21 16.33 4.87
N ILE A 16 -9.21 15.15 5.53
CA ILE A 16 -8.09 14.73 6.37
C ILE A 16 -6.82 14.63 5.56
N PHE A 17 -6.86 13.93 4.41
CA PHE A 17 -5.74 13.79 3.49
C PHE A 17 -5.17 15.15 3.08
N SER A 18 -6.05 16.11 2.74
CA SER A 18 -5.66 17.47 2.38
C SER A 18 -4.96 18.19 3.52
N ASN A 19 -5.50 18.07 4.72
CA ASN A 19 -4.95 18.72 5.90
C ASN A 19 -3.57 18.17 6.27
N GLN A 20 -3.34 16.87 6.12
CA GLN A 20 -2.03 16.26 6.39
C GLN A 20 -0.94 16.88 5.53
N ILE A 21 -1.20 17.07 4.23
CA ILE A 21 -0.24 17.67 3.30
C ILE A 21 -0.11 19.18 3.54
N ASN A 22 -1.24 19.88 3.66
CA ASN A 22 -1.25 21.36 3.77
C ASN A 22 -0.61 21.86 5.06
N ASN A 23 -0.74 21.11 6.15
CA ASN A 23 -0.15 21.43 7.45
C ASN A 23 1.29 20.90 7.60
N GLY A 24 1.82 20.23 6.59
CA GLY A 24 3.19 19.72 6.59
C GLY A 24 3.43 18.48 7.46
N TYR A 25 2.36 17.79 7.90
CA TYR A 25 2.49 16.50 8.58
C TYR A 25 2.96 15.42 7.63
N GLU A 26 2.55 15.51 6.35
CA GLU A 26 3.02 14.64 5.27
C GLU A 26 3.66 15.50 4.17
N LEU A 27 4.82 15.08 3.72
CA LEU A 27 5.51 15.71 2.59
C LEU A 27 4.78 15.41 1.29
N GLY A 28 4.42 14.17 1.09
CA GLY A 28 3.63 13.67 0.00
C GLY A 28 3.11 12.28 0.30
N CYS A 29 1.94 11.96 -0.21
CA CYS A 29 1.31 10.67 0.04
C CYS A 29 0.28 10.30 -1.03
N SER A 30 -0.18 9.06 -0.99
CA SER A 30 -1.29 8.56 -1.77
C SER A 30 -2.14 7.61 -0.95
N VAL A 31 -3.43 7.54 -1.28
CA VAL A 31 -4.37 6.58 -0.72
C VAL A 31 -5.30 6.07 -1.81
N ALA A 32 -5.50 4.76 -1.86
CA ALA A 32 -6.47 4.12 -2.73
C ALA A 32 -7.35 3.17 -1.91
N VAL A 33 -8.64 3.23 -2.15
CA VAL A 33 -9.62 2.36 -1.49
C VAL A 33 -10.59 1.82 -2.53
N GLU A 34 -10.76 0.52 -2.51
CA GLU A 34 -11.78 -0.18 -3.25
C GLU A 34 -12.86 -0.69 -2.29
N TYR A 35 -14.12 -0.51 -2.64
CA TYR A 35 -15.27 -1.00 -1.88
C TYR A 35 -16.26 -1.70 -2.82
N LYS A 36 -16.54 -2.98 -2.54
CA LYS A 36 -17.43 -3.82 -3.34
C LYS A 36 -17.07 -3.85 -4.84
N GLY A 37 -15.77 -3.99 -5.16
CA GLY A 37 -15.26 -4.05 -6.52
C GLY A 37 -15.25 -2.72 -7.28
N LYS A 38 -15.39 -1.59 -6.56
CA LYS A 38 -15.34 -0.24 -7.16
C LYS A 38 -14.32 0.63 -6.43
N GLU A 39 -13.47 1.31 -7.19
CA GLU A 39 -12.60 2.34 -6.64
C GLU A 39 -13.46 3.49 -6.12
N VAL A 40 -13.36 3.78 -4.83
CA VAL A 40 -14.12 4.86 -4.17
C VAL A 40 -13.21 6.00 -3.73
N ILE A 41 -11.93 5.74 -3.54
CA ILE A 41 -10.90 6.76 -3.26
C ILE A 41 -9.65 6.43 -4.06
N ASN A 42 -9.07 7.42 -4.70
CA ASN A 42 -7.74 7.37 -5.28
C ASN A 42 -7.17 8.78 -5.26
N LEU A 43 -6.56 9.14 -4.15
CA LEU A 43 -6.01 10.48 -3.92
C LEU A 43 -4.49 10.41 -3.83
N TYR A 44 -3.83 11.44 -4.37
CA TYR A 44 -2.39 11.62 -4.26
C TYR A 44 -2.06 13.11 -4.28
N GLY A 45 -0.93 13.47 -3.66
CA GLY A 45 -0.50 14.86 -3.63
C GLY A 45 0.72 15.10 -2.78
N GLY A 46 1.16 16.34 -2.75
CA GLY A 46 2.39 16.78 -2.11
C GLY A 46 3.62 16.60 -3.00
N TYR A 47 4.75 16.32 -2.38
CA TYR A 47 6.07 16.26 -3.03
C TYR A 47 6.79 14.95 -2.71
N THR A 48 7.77 14.58 -3.54
CA THR A 48 8.60 13.39 -3.33
C THR A 48 9.92 13.71 -2.63
N ASP A 49 10.23 14.99 -2.44
CA ASP A 49 11.49 15.48 -1.87
C ASP A 49 11.25 16.69 -0.94
N GLU A 50 12.11 16.84 0.07
CA GLU A 50 12.03 17.92 1.05
C GLU A 50 12.21 19.32 0.44
N SER A 51 12.92 19.42 -0.68
CA SER A 51 13.09 20.68 -1.42
C SER A 51 11.82 21.12 -2.14
N LYS A 52 10.79 20.24 -2.17
CA LYS A 52 9.49 20.47 -2.80
C LYS A 52 9.60 20.81 -4.30
N THR A 53 10.59 20.24 -4.96
CA THR A 53 10.82 20.45 -6.40
C THR A 53 10.07 19.45 -7.26
N ASN A 54 9.86 18.23 -6.76
CA ASN A 54 9.22 17.14 -7.49
C ASN A 54 7.84 16.82 -6.90
N LEU A 55 6.81 17.01 -7.70
CA LEU A 55 5.44 16.72 -7.29
C LEU A 55 5.20 15.21 -7.20
N TRP A 56 4.46 14.79 -6.17
CA TRP A 56 3.91 13.44 -6.09
C TRP A 56 2.89 13.21 -7.20
N LYS A 57 3.05 12.11 -7.93
CA LYS A 57 2.19 11.71 -9.07
C LYS A 57 1.42 10.43 -8.73
N LYS A 58 0.41 10.09 -9.54
CA LYS A 58 -0.42 8.89 -9.38
C LYS A 58 0.41 7.60 -9.27
N ASN A 59 1.50 7.52 -10.00
CA ASN A 59 2.39 6.35 -10.08
C ASN A 59 3.76 6.58 -9.43
N THR A 60 3.85 7.50 -8.48
CA THR A 60 5.05 7.67 -7.65
C THR A 60 5.28 6.39 -6.85
N LEU A 61 6.48 5.85 -6.94
CA LEU A 61 6.90 4.67 -6.19
C LEU A 61 7.58 5.10 -4.89
N VAL A 62 7.26 4.39 -3.82
CA VAL A 62 7.88 4.60 -2.50
C VAL A 62 8.24 3.26 -1.88
N ASN A 63 9.21 3.27 -0.99
CA ASN A 63 9.54 2.12 -0.18
C ASN A 63 8.44 1.90 0.88
N VAL A 64 7.82 0.74 0.86
CA VAL A 64 6.70 0.40 1.77
C VAL A 64 7.12 -0.42 2.99
N TRP A 65 8.43 -0.67 3.15
CA TRP A 65 8.99 -1.37 4.30
C TRP A 65 8.23 -2.67 4.65
N SER A 66 7.76 -2.79 5.88
CA SER A 66 7.10 -4.01 6.38
C SER A 66 5.75 -4.34 5.74
N VAL A 67 5.13 -3.46 4.96
CA VAL A 67 3.97 -3.82 4.11
C VAL A 67 4.32 -4.96 3.15
N THR A 68 5.60 -5.11 2.81
CA THR A 68 6.14 -6.25 2.05
C THR A 68 5.77 -7.61 2.67
N LYS A 69 5.59 -7.70 4.00
CA LYS A 69 5.13 -8.94 4.66
C LYS A 69 3.76 -9.39 4.15
N ALA A 70 2.85 -8.45 3.90
CA ALA A 70 1.54 -8.76 3.33
C ALA A 70 1.68 -9.34 1.91
N VAL A 71 2.58 -8.79 1.09
CA VAL A 71 2.87 -9.32 -0.26
C VAL A 71 3.46 -10.72 -0.17
N THR A 72 4.39 -10.97 0.76
CA THR A 72 4.93 -12.31 1.04
C THR A 72 3.81 -13.28 1.41
N GLY A 73 2.88 -12.86 2.28
CA GLY A 73 1.70 -13.66 2.64
C GLY A 73 0.84 -14.03 1.43
N VAL A 74 0.63 -13.10 0.51
CA VAL A 74 -0.10 -13.38 -0.75
C VAL A 74 0.65 -14.40 -1.62
N CYS A 75 1.99 -14.30 -1.72
CA CYS A 75 2.80 -15.28 -2.44
C CYS A 75 2.67 -16.69 -1.84
N ILE A 76 2.72 -16.78 -0.51
CA ILE A 76 2.52 -18.06 0.20
C ILE A 76 1.11 -18.62 -0.04
N ALA A 77 0.08 -17.78 0.05
CA ALA A 77 -1.30 -18.20 -0.22
C ALA A 77 -1.45 -18.74 -1.65
N LYS A 78 -0.77 -18.13 -2.63
CA LYS A 78 -0.73 -18.64 -4.00
C LYS A 78 -0.10 -20.03 -4.08
N LEU A 79 1.03 -20.26 -3.43
CA LEU A 79 1.67 -21.59 -3.39
C LEU A 79 0.77 -22.65 -2.75
N ILE A 80 0.04 -22.29 -1.69
CA ILE A 80 -0.95 -23.17 -1.06
C ILE A 80 -2.08 -23.50 -2.06
N SER A 81 -2.63 -22.51 -2.74
CA SER A 81 -3.71 -22.72 -3.72
C SER A 81 -3.29 -23.59 -4.91
N GLU A 82 -2.00 -23.64 -5.22
CA GLU A 82 -1.40 -24.48 -6.27
C GLU A 82 -0.93 -25.85 -5.74
N ASN A 83 -1.23 -26.20 -4.47
CA ASN A 83 -0.78 -27.42 -3.80
C ASN A 83 0.75 -27.60 -3.77
N LYS A 84 1.50 -26.49 -3.81
CA LYS A 84 2.96 -26.48 -3.74
C LYS A 84 3.48 -26.31 -2.32
N LEU A 85 2.62 -25.90 -1.40
CA LEU A 85 2.94 -25.70 0.01
C LEU A 85 1.74 -26.09 0.87
N ASP A 86 1.99 -26.90 1.92
CA ASP A 86 1.04 -27.19 2.98
C ASP A 86 1.51 -26.51 4.27
N VAL A 87 0.67 -25.64 4.82
CA VAL A 87 0.96 -24.88 6.06
C VAL A 87 1.12 -25.75 7.31
N ASN A 88 0.64 -27.00 7.26
CA ASN A 88 0.78 -27.94 8.36
C ASN A 88 2.16 -28.65 8.37
N ASN A 89 2.91 -28.56 7.29
CA ASN A 89 4.25 -29.10 7.22
C ASN A 89 5.26 -28.19 7.93
N LYS A 90 6.28 -28.80 8.53
CA LYS A 90 7.40 -28.05 9.09
C LYS A 90 8.17 -27.33 7.99
N VAL A 91 8.82 -26.21 8.32
CA VAL A 91 9.70 -25.48 7.42
C VAL A 91 10.82 -26.39 6.89
N SER A 92 11.39 -27.24 7.73
CA SER A 92 12.44 -28.20 7.35
C SER A 92 12.00 -29.25 6.31
N TYR A 93 10.70 -29.44 6.10
CA TYR A 93 10.19 -30.28 5.01
C TYR A 93 10.49 -29.65 3.62
N TYR A 94 10.42 -28.32 3.54
CA TYR A 94 10.68 -27.56 2.30
C TYR A 94 12.13 -27.04 2.23
N TRP A 95 12.73 -26.82 3.38
CA TRP A 95 14.09 -26.33 3.53
C TRP A 95 14.83 -27.19 4.58
N PRO A 96 15.41 -28.36 4.12
CA PRO A 96 16.01 -29.33 5.02
C PRO A 96 17.16 -28.80 5.89
N GLU A 97 17.89 -27.79 5.40
CA GLU A 97 18.99 -27.16 6.16
C GLU A 97 18.49 -26.27 7.31
N TYR A 98 17.20 -25.96 7.34
CA TYR A 98 16.55 -25.21 8.43
C TYR A 98 16.09 -26.21 9.50
N ASP A 99 17.04 -26.76 10.24
CA ASP A 99 16.79 -27.67 11.36
C ASP A 99 17.05 -26.90 12.69
N CYS A 100 15.96 -26.44 13.32
CA CYS A 100 15.98 -25.76 14.61
C CYS A 100 15.34 -26.61 15.70
#